data_d66ae3b906555bc8f3787364e8e67cde
#
_entry.id   d66ae3b906555bc8f3787364e8e67cde
#
_cell.length_a   1.000
_cell.length_b   1.000
_cell.length_c   1.000
_cell.angle_alpha   90.00
_cell.angle_beta   90.00
_cell.angle_gamma   90.00
#
_symmetry.space_group_name_H-M   'P 1'
#
loop_
_entity.id
_entity.type
_entity.pdbx_description
1 polymer ?
#
loop_
_entity_poly.entity_id
_entity_poly.type
_entity_poly.pdbx_seq_one_letter_code
_entity_poly.pdbx_strand_id
1 'polypeptide(L)'
;VCIGIVVLLLTGTVFAEVGQEPLVSIMLFETDLREALSEISLQTGISIIADQTVSGLVTADLQDVPLEKALRMILFTGGFSYRKVDDYYFVGLPDPRSNTFGALVETEVVSLRNVRTQDVLDQLPAFLSGYVKGAPEGTLLTISAPPIELERIKRLIEQLDTPRRTVEIKVLVTEVSSEAVKELGNSLLEFTVHKGQSINQDWSGTV
;
A
#
# COMPACT_ATOMS: atom_id res chain seq x y z
N VAL A 1 -20.55 -75.38 8.41
CA VAL A 1 -19.96 -74.42 9.34
C VAL A 1 -19.15 -73.43 8.51
N CYS A 2 -19.75 -72.24 8.19
CA CYS A 2 -19.07 -71.15 7.50
C CYS A 2 -18.73 -70.09 8.54
N ILE A 3 -17.44 -69.93 8.78
CA ILE A 3 -16.91 -68.86 9.63
C ILE A 3 -16.68 -67.63 8.73
N GLY A 4 -17.52 -66.62 8.86
CA GLY A 4 -17.33 -65.33 8.19
C GLY A 4 -16.37 -64.47 8.99
N ILE A 5 -15.21 -64.16 8.38
CA ILE A 5 -14.25 -63.18 8.90
C ILE A 5 -14.72 -61.80 8.53
N VAL A 6 -15.22 -61.03 9.50
CA VAL A 6 -15.51 -59.61 9.34
C VAL A 6 -14.20 -58.85 9.54
N VAL A 7 -13.61 -58.36 8.43
CA VAL A 7 -12.46 -57.44 8.45
C VAL A 7 -13.01 -56.03 8.66
N LEU A 8 -12.87 -55.50 9.87
CA LEU A 8 -13.17 -54.13 10.22
C LEU A 8 -12.04 -53.20 9.71
N LEU A 9 -12.26 -52.57 8.55
CA LEU A 9 -11.35 -51.53 8.06
C LEU A 9 -11.53 -50.26 8.91
N LEU A 10 -10.62 -50.05 9.86
CA LEU A 10 -10.45 -48.75 10.51
C LEU A 10 -9.83 -47.80 9.50
N THR A 11 -10.65 -47.00 8.81
CA THR A 11 -10.21 -45.83 8.09
C THR A 11 -9.90 -44.73 9.10
N GLY A 12 -8.63 -44.62 9.52
CA GLY A 12 -8.15 -43.50 10.27
C GLY A 12 -8.23 -42.25 9.39
N THR A 13 -9.20 -41.38 9.65
CA THR A 13 -9.23 -40.05 9.10
C THR A 13 -8.06 -39.28 9.74
N VAL A 14 -6.97 -39.13 8.98
CA VAL A 14 -5.92 -38.17 9.29
C VAL A 14 -6.54 -36.79 9.10
N PHE A 15 -7.03 -36.19 10.18
CA PHE A 15 -7.28 -34.75 10.21
C PHE A 15 -5.91 -34.11 10.04
N ALA A 16 -5.66 -33.51 8.88
CA ALA A 16 -4.60 -32.53 8.75
C ALA A 16 -4.91 -31.41 9.75
N GLU A 17 -4.17 -31.36 10.82
CA GLU A 17 -4.18 -30.28 11.78
C GLU A 17 -3.79 -29.02 11.01
N VAL A 18 -4.78 -28.21 10.64
CA VAL A 18 -4.56 -26.85 10.15
C VAL A 18 -3.83 -26.18 11.29
N GLY A 19 -2.52 -25.90 11.10
CA GLY A 19 -1.65 -25.39 12.13
C GLY A 19 -2.27 -24.14 12.77
N GLN A 20 -2.86 -24.34 13.94
CA GLN A 20 -3.34 -23.23 14.76
C GLN A 20 -2.09 -22.48 15.21
N GLU A 21 -2.05 -21.17 14.93
CA GLU A 21 -1.00 -20.31 15.48
C GLU A 21 -1.00 -20.44 17.01
N PRO A 22 0.15 -20.65 17.64
CA PRO A 22 0.22 -20.77 19.08
C PRO A 22 -0.27 -19.48 19.73
N LEU A 23 -1.05 -19.63 20.79
CA LEU A 23 -1.58 -18.52 21.57
C LEU A 23 -0.57 -18.13 22.66
N VAL A 24 -0.45 -16.84 22.89
CA VAL A 24 0.42 -16.23 23.91
C VAL A 24 -0.45 -15.61 25.00
N SER A 25 -0.16 -15.96 26.26
CA SER A 25 -0.80 -15.36 27.43
C SER A 25 0.30 -14.96 28.43
N ILE A 26 0.62 -13.66 28.46
CA ILE A 26 1.74 -13.15 29.24
C ILE A 26 1.43 -11.74 29.76
N MET A 27 1.82 -11.47 31.00
CA MET A 27 1.76 -10.15 31.62
C MET A 27 3.18 -9.61 31.77
N LEU A 28 3.49 -8.53 31.06
CA LEU A 28 4.78 -7.85 31.08
C LEU A 28 4.62 -6.51 31.79
N PHE A 29 5.48 -6.20 32.73
CA PHE A 29 5.52 -4.90 33.37
C PHE A 29 6.97 -4.39 33.44
N GLU A 30 7.26 -3.35 32.68
CA GLU A 30 8.62 -2.80 32.56
C GLU A 30 9.70 -3.88 32.33
N THR A 31 9.34 -4.91 31.54
CA THR A 31 10.20 -6.05 31.22
C THR A 31 11.10 -5.73 30.06
N ASP A 32 12.36 -6.19 30.09
CA ASP A 32 13.26 -6.06 28.94
C ASP A 32 12.70 -6.81 27.73
N LEU A 33 12.76 -6.17 26.57
CA LEU A 33 12.15 -6.71 25.35
C LEU A 33 12.74 -8.07 24.94
N ARG A 34 14.04 -8.30 25.18
CA ARG A 34 14.68 -9.60 24.91
C ARG A 34 14.18 -10.68 25.85
N GLU A 35 13.98 -10.34 27.11
CA GLU A 35 13.43 -11.24 28.12
C GLU A 35 11.98 -11.60 27.76
N ALA A 36 11.16 -10.62 27.39
CA ALA A 36 9.80 -10.84 26.91
C ALA A 36 9.74 -11.77 25.69
N LEU A 37 10.61 -11.57 24.69
CA LEU A 37 10.70 -12.43 23.51
C LEU A 37 11.16 -13.86 23.87
N SER A 38 12.08 -14.00 24.82
CA SER A 38 12.52 -15.30 25.32
C SER A 38 11.39 -16.06 26.01
N GLU A 39 10.60 -15.39 26.82
CA GLU A 39 9.44 -15.98 27.53
C GLU A 39 8.35 -16.42 26.56
N ILE A 40 8.05 -15.60 25.54
CA ILE A 40 7.13 -15.98 24.47
C ILE A 40 7.64 -17.20 23.70
N SER A 41 8.94 -17.25 23.41
CA SER A 41 9.57 -18.39 22.74
C SER A 41 9.42 -19.67 23.56
N LEU A 42 9.61 -19.60 24.89
CA LEU A 42 9.43 -20.73 25.80
C LEU A 42 7.98 -21.21 25.85
N GLN A 43 7.04 -20.28 25.89
CA GLN A 43 5.60 -20.59 25.97
C GLN A 43 5.10 -21.25 24.67
N THR A 44 5.54 -20.75 23.52
CA THR A 44 5.04 -21.19 22.20
C THR A 44 5.84 -22.36 21.61
N GLY A 45 7.04 -22.61 22.13
CA GLY A 45 7.99 -23.58 21.56
C GLY A 45 8.60 -23.14 20.23
N ILE A 46 8.37 -21.91 19.78
CA ILE A 46 8.90 -21.37 18.53
C ILE A 46 10.11 -20.49 18.84
N SER A 47 11.23 -20.73 18.16
CA SER A 47 12.44 -19.94 18.35
C SER A 47 12.25 -18.49 17.88
N ILE A 48 12.62 -17.52 18.72
CA ILE A 48 12.64 -16.10 18.39
C ILE A 48 14.06 -15.57 18.58
N ILE A 49 14.66 -15.11 17.48
CA ILE A 49 16.02 -14.60 17.46
C ILE A 49 15.98 -13.09 17.39
N ALA A 50 16.47 -12.42 18.43
CA ALA A 50 16.52 -10.95 18.48
C ALA A 50 17.93 -10.47 18.07
N ASP A 51 17.98 -9.52 17.13
CA ASP A 51 19.21 -8.82 16.76
C ASP A 51 19.79 -7.98 17.92
N GLN A 52 21.04 -7.59 17.83
CA GLN A 52 21.72 -6.76 18.84
C GLN A 52 21.05 -5.37 19.02
N THR A 53 20.38 -4.89 18.01
CA THR A 53 19.63 -3.61 18.05
C THR A 53 18.38 -3.64 18.92
N VAL A 54 17.85 -4.84 19.20
CA VAL A 54 16.62 -5.01 19.98
C VAL A 54 16.89 -4.71 21.46
N SER A 55 16.30 -3.64 21.99
CA SER A 55 16.45 -3.22 23.39
C SER A 55 15.26 -2.35 23.78
N GLY A 56 15.03 -2.20 25.08
CA GLY A 56 13.98 -1.36 25.63
C GLY A 56 13.08 -2.11 26.59
N LEU A 57 12.22 -1.37 27.26
CA LEU A 57 11.24 -1.91 28.21
C LEU A 57 9.86 -1.96 27.56
N VAL A 58 9.12 -3.01 27.85
CA VAL A 58 7.75 -3.21 27.37
C VAL A 58 6.82 -3.49 28.55
N THR A 59 5.64 -2.90 28.50
CA THR A 59 4.52 -3.20 29.40
C THR A 59 3.33 -3.61 28.54
N ALA A 60 2.86 -4.83 28.71
CA ALA A 60 1.74 -5.39 27.96
C ALA A 60 1.05 -6.48 28.76
N ASP A 61 -0.27 -6.57 28.62
CA ASP A 61 -1.09 -7.69 29.11
C ASP A 61 -1.70 -8.38 27.89
N LEU A 62 -1.26 -9.59 27.63
CA LEU A 62 -1.70 -10.41 26.50
C LEU A 62 -2.41 -11.65 27.04
N GLN A 63 -3.63 -11.89 26.56
CA GLN A 63 -4.44 -13.04 26.94
C GLN A 63 -4.96 -13.73 25.68
N ASP A 64 -4.54 -14.97 25.47
CA ASP A 64 -4.93 -15.81 24.32
C ASP A 64 -4.76 -15.12 22.95
N VAL A 65 -3.64 -14.42 22.78
CA VAL A 65 -3.33 -13.66 21.56
C VAL A 65 -2.48 -14.53 20.63
N PRO A 66 -2.81 -14.63 19.33
CA PRO A 66 -1.95 -15.31 18.35
C PRO A 66 -0.54 -14.74 18.34
N LEU A 67 0.48 -15.60 18.20
CA LEU A 67 1.90 -15.24 18.29
C LEU A 67 2.28 -14.05 17.42
N GLU A 68 1.89 -14.04 16.15
CA GLU A 68 2.22 -12.93 15.25
C GLU A 68 1.60 -11.60 15.68
N LYS A 69 0.38 -11.64 16.21
CA LYS A 69 -0.27 -10.46 16.76
C LYS A 69 0.42 -10.00 18.05
N ALA A 70 0.81 -10.92 18.93
CA ALA A 70 1.56 -10.62 20.15
C ALA A 70 2.91 -9.95 19.82
N LEU A 71 3.69 -10.54 18.90
CA LEU A 71 4.94 -9.95 18.43
C LEU A 71 4.74 -8.54 17.89
N ARG A 72 3.72 -8.33 17.05
CA ARG A 72 3.40 -7.02 16.48
C ARG A 72 3.11 -5.99 17.58
N MET A 73 2.32 -6.36 18.59
CA MET A 73 1.95 -5.44 19.66
C MET A 73 3.15 -5.04 20.52
N ILE A 74 4.03 -5.99 20.85
CA ILE A 74 5.21 -5.75 21.68
C ILE A 74 6.28 -4.96 20.94
N LEU A 75 6.53 -5.31 19.67
CA LEU A 75 7.59 -4.72 18.87
C LEU A 75 7.26 -3.32 18.34
N PHE A 76 5.96 -3.00 18.21
CA PHE A 76 5.50 -1.72 17.69
C PHE A 76 6.03 -0.52 18.48
N THR A 77 6.10 -0.63 19.81
CA THR A 77 6.53 0.47 20.68
C THR A 77 8.00 0.86 20.48
N GLY A 78 8.85 -0.11 20.10
CA GLY A 78 10.28 0.10 19.84
C GLY A 78 10.61 0.36 18.36
N GLY A 79 9.64 0.35 17.47
CA GLY A 79 9.87 0.46 16.02
C GLY A 79 10.56 -0.77 15.42
N PHE A 80 10.55 -1.89 16.13
CA PHE A 80 11.12 -3.14 15.65
C PHE A 80 10.16 -3.86 14.71
N SER A 81 10.73 -4.68 13.83
CA SER A 81 9.99 -5.54 12.93
C SER A 81 10.41 -6.99 13.09
N TYR A 82 9.58 -7.89 12.63
CA TYR A 82 9.91 -9.31 12.61
C TYR A 82 9.68 -9.91 11.22
N ARG A 83 10.39 -10.99 10.96
CA ARG A 83 10.18 -11.84 9.79
C ARG A 83 10.18 -13.30 10.22
N LYS A 84 9.23 -14.06 9.72
CA LYS A 84 9.22 -15.52 9.86
C LYS A 84 10.18 -16.11 8.84
N VAL A 85 11.13 -16.89 9.31
CA VAL A 85 12.11 -17.61 8.48
C VAL A 85 12.00 -19.08 8.85
N ASP A 86 11.44 -19.88 7.96
CA ASP A 86 11.15 -21.29 8.20
C ASP A 86 10.45 -21.53 9.55
N ASP A 87 11.16 -22.07 10.54
CA ASP A 87 10.63 -22.46 11.85
C ASP A 87 10.93 -21.45 12.96
N TYR A 88 11.52 -20.30 12.66
CA TYR A 88 11.84 -19.29 13.66
C TYR A 88 11.43 -17.87 13.23
N TYR A 89 11.34 -16.98 14.19
CA TYR A 89 11.13 -15.55 13.96
C TYR A 89 12.43 -14.79 14.20
N PHE A 90 12.82 -13.96 13.24
CA PHE A 90 13.91 -13.03 13.38
C PHE A 90 13.36 -11.62 13.66
N VAL A 91 13.87 -10.97 14.72
CA VAL A 91 13.42 -9.67 15.20
C VAL A 91 14.57 -8.69 15.16
N GLY A 92 14.33 -7.49 14.64
CA GLY A 92 15.34 -6.43 14.61
C GLY A 92 14.79 -5.08 14.17
N LEU A 93 15.67 -4.08 14.09
CA LEU A 93 15.33 -2.76 13.58
C LEU A 93 15.41 -2.78 12.04
N PRO A 94 14.34 -2.39 11.32
CA PRO A 94 14.33 -2.37 9.86
C PRO A 94 15.04 -1.13 9.30
N ASP A 95 16.32 -0.94 9.64
CA ASP A 95 17.15 0.15 9.13
C ASP A 95 17.90 -0.32 7.86
N PRO A 96 17.70 0.33 6.69
CA PRO A 96 18.39 0.02 5.45
C PRO A 96 19.93 0.07 5.54
N ARG A 97 20.47 0.67 6.59
CA ARG A 97 21.92 0.75 6.86
C ARG A 97 22.44 -0.42 7.67
N SER A 98 21.56 -1.22 8.27
CA SER A 98 21.94 -2.37 9.09
C SER A 98 22.35 -3.56 8.21
N ASN A 99 23.38 -4.30 8.66
CA ASN A 99 23.79 -5.56 8.01
C ASN A 99 22.70 -6.65 8.10
N THR A 100 21.82 -6.56 9.09
CA THR A 100 20.72 -7.49 9.33
C THR A 100 19.44 -7.13 8.57
N PHE A 101 19.42 -5.98 7.89
CA PHE A 101 18.27 -5.51 7.11
C PHE A 101 17.77 -6.55 6.10
N GLY A 102 18.69 -7.20 5.37
CA GLY A 102 18.34 -8.24 4.40
C GLY A 102 17.61 -9.44 4.99
N ALA A 103 17.84 -9.75 6.27
CA ALA A 103 17.14 -10.82 6.97
C ALA A 103 15.70 -10.44 7.39
N LEU A 104 15.42 -9.15 7.54
CA LEU A 104 14.13 -8.61 7.99
C LEU A 104 13.18 -8.25 6.86
N VAL A 105 13.71 -8.05 5.64
CA VAL A 105 12.94 -7.52 4.51
C VAL A 105 12.68 -8.56 3.44
N GLU A 106 11.64 -8.33 2.71
CA GLU A 106 11.36 -8.97 1.43
C GLU A 106 11.56 -7.95 0.32
N THR A 107 12.05 -8.44 -0.84
CA THR A 107 12.27 -7.58 -1.99
C THR A 107 11.36 -7.99 -3.12
N GLU A 108 10.53 -7.06 -3.56
CA GLU A 108 9.66 -7.22 -4.71
C GLU A 108 9.91 -6.13 -5.76
N VAL A 109 9.64 -6.49 -7.01
CA VAL A 109 9.69 -5.55 -8.13
C VAL A 109 8.28 -5.30 -8.65
N VAL A 110 7.87 -4.04 -8.61
CA VAL A 110 6.54 -3.59 -9.07
C VAL A 110 6.69 -2.81 -10.35
N SER A 111 5.88 -3.13 -11.36
CA SER A 111 5.83 -2.42 -12.64
C SER A 111 4.69 -1.42 -12.63
N LEU A 112 5.00 -0.15 -12.86
CA LEU A 112 4.04 0.94 -13.03
C LEU A 112 3.49 0.97 -14.46
N ARG A 113 2.21 1.30 -14.61
CA ARG A 113 1.52 1.34 -15.90
C ARG A 113 1.18 2.75 -16.38
N ASN A 114 0.84 3.64 -15.46
CA ASN A 114 0.25 4.93 -15.79
C ASN A 114 1.12 6.12 -15.38
N VAL A 115 2.04 5.91 -14.43
CA VAL A 115 2.88 6.96 -13.84
C VAL A 115 4.36 6.59 -13.93
N ARG A 116 5.24 7.58 -13.86
CA ARG A 116 6.68 7.34 -13.81
C ARG A 116 7.14 7.11 -12.38
N THR A 117 8.24 6.39 -12.24
CA THR A 117 8.87 6.10 -10.95
C THR A 117 9.09 7.36 -10.11
N GLN A 118 9.58 8.45 -10.72
CA GLN A 118 9.81 9.70 -10.01
C GLN A 118 8.52 10.28 -9.42
N ASP A 119 7.42 10.27 -10.18
CA ASP A 119 6.14 10.78 -9.72
C ASP A 119 5.63 10.03 -8.48
N VAL A 120 5.93 8.73 -8.38
CA VAL A 120 5.58 7.90 -7.20
C VAL A 120 6.51 8.20 -6.04
N LEU A 121 7.83 8.27 -6.28
CA LEU A 121 8.82 8.53 -5.23
C LEU A 121 8.59 9.89 -4.55
N ASP A 122 8.21 10.93 -5.32
CA ASP A 122 7.94 12.27 -4.81
C ASP A 122 6.67 12.33 -3.94
N GLN A 123 5.73 11.40 -4.14
CA GLN A 123 4.49 11.31 -3.38
C GLN A 123 4.56 10.35 -2.20
N LEU A 124 5.62 9.55 -2.10
CA LEU A 124 5.81 8.65 -0.98
C LEU A 124 6.15 9.42 0.31
N PRO A 125 5.52 9.06 1.43
CA PRO A 125 5.92 9.58 2.74
C PRO A 125 7.41 9.35 3.02
N ALA A 126 8.08 10.31 3.64
CA ALA A 126 9.52 10.25 3.89
C ALA A 126 9.98 9.00 4.65
N PHE A 127 9.14 8.46 5.55
CA PHE A 127 9.46 7.25 6.31
C PHE A 127 9.40 5.96 5.45
N LEU A 128 8.74 5.98 4.29
CA LEU A 128 8.68 4.86 3.35
C LEU A 128 9.69 4.97 2.20
N SER A 129 10.18 6.16 1.91
CA SER A 129 11.06 6.41 0.77
C SER A 129 12.38 5.62 0.84
N GLY A 130 12.85 5.29 2.05
CA GLY A 130 14.04 4.47 2.26
C GLY A 130 13.92 3.02 1.78
N TYR A 131 12.70 2.52 1.66
CA TYR A 131 12.42 1.14 1.26
C TYR A 131 12.19 0.98 -0.25
N VAL A 132 12.00 2.07 -0.97
CA VAL A 132 11.63 2.05 -2.40
C VAL A 132 12.74 2.67 -3.23
N LYS A 133 13.15 1.97 -4.27
CA LYS A 133 14.15 2.43 -5.24
C LYS A 133 13.67 2.21 -6.67
N GLY A 134 14.06 3.11 -7.56
CA GLY A 134 13.76 2.97 -8.98
C GLY A 134 14.51 3.99 -9.83
N ALA A 135 14.60 3.74 -11.13
CA ALA A 135 15.18 4.69 -12.06
C ALA A 135 14.18 5.84 -12.32
N PRO A 136 14.60 7.12 -12.31
CA PRO A 136 13.69 8.25 -12.46
C PRO A 136 12.83 8.21 -13.74
N GLU A 137 13.43 7.81 -14.84
CA GLU A 137 12.78 7.67 -16.16
C GLU A 137 12.12 6.30 -16.36
N GLY A 138 12.21 5.41 -15.37
CA GLY A 138 11.73 4.03 -15.46
C GLY A 138 10.26 3.89 -15.05
N THR A 139 9.77 2.67 -15.25
CA THR A 139 8.45 2.20 -14.81
C THR A 139 8.56 1.05 -13.80
N LEU A 140 9.78 0.71 -13.37
CA LEU A 140 10.03 -0.37 -12.42
C LEU A 140 10.47 0.21 -11.07
N LEU A 141 9.78 -0.22 -10.03
CA LEU A 141 10.12 0.06 -8.63
C LEU A 141 10.59 -1.22 -7.95
N THR A 142 11.68 -1.13 -7.23
CA THR A 142 12.14 -2.19 -6.33
C THR A 142 11.81 -1.77 -4.91
N ILE A 143 11.05 -2.60 -4.21
CA ILE A 143 10.63 -2.37 -2.83
C ILE A 143 11.35 -3.40 -1.97
N SER A 144 12.10 -2.93 -0.97
CA SER A 144 12.76 -3.79 0.02
C SER A 144 12.30 -3.34 1.40
N ALA A 145 11.32 -4.03 1.96
CA ALA A 145 10.67 -3.65 3.19
C ALA A 145 10.27 -4.88 4.04
N PRO A 146 10.05 -4.70 5.36
CA PRO A 146 9.41 -5.73 6.17
C PRO A 146 8.03 -6.11 5.60
N PRO A 147 7.54 -7.34 5.79
CA PRO A 147 6.32 -7.83 5.14
C PRO A 147 5.10 -6.92 5.34
N ILE A 148 4.93 -6.35 6.52
CA ILE A 148 3.81 -5.44 6.84
C ILE A 148 3.92 -4.13 6.07
N GLU A 149 5.11 -3.54 6.01
CA GLU A 149 5.35 -2.29 5.28
C GLU A 149 5.34 -2.52 3.77
N LEU A 150 5.80 -3.68 3.31
CA LEU A 150 5.76 -4.07 1.90
C LEU A 150 4.32 -4.04 1.36
N GLU A 151 3.38 -4.68 2.08
CA GLU A 151 1.97 -4.68 1.70
C GLU A 151 1.34 -3.28 1.76
N ARG A 152 1.76 -2.46 2.71
CA ARG A 152 1.33 -1.07 2.82
C ARG A 152 1.82 -0.23 1.64
N ILE A 153 3.10 -0.38 1.28
CA ILE A 153 3.72 0.32 0.14
C ILE A 153 3.05 -0.11 -1.17
N LYS A 154 2.83 -1.40 -1.38
CA LYS A 154 2.15 -1.93 -2.58
C LYS A 154 0.76 -1.31 -2.77
N ARG A 155 -0.06 -1.30 -1.72
CA ARG A 155 -1.40 -0.67 -1.76
C ARG A 155 -1.34 0.82 -2.06
N LEU A 156 -0.35 1.53 -1.52
CA LEU A 156 -0.17 2.94 -1.81
C LEU A 156 0.24 3.18 -3.27
N ILE A 157 1.15 2.37 -3.80
CA ILE A 157 1.57 2.44 -5.20
C ILE A 157 0.39 2.15 -6.15
N GLU A 158 -0.44 1.16 -5.85
CA GLU A 158 -1.66 0.87 -6.63
C GLU A 158 -2.62 2.06 -6.68
N GLN A 159 -2.76 2.79 -5.57
CA GLN A 159 -3.58 4.01 -5.53
C GLN A 159 -2.96 5.17 -6.32
N LEU A 160 -1.64 5.25 -6.39
CA LEU A 160 -0.93 6.28 -7.15
C LEU A 160 -0.86 5.96 -8.64
N ASP A 161 -0.81 4.67 -9.02
CA ASP A 161 -0.71 4.23 -10.43
C ASP A 161 -2.07 4.26 -11.14
N THR A 162 -2.75 5.38 -11.05
CA THR A 162 -4.03 5.60 -11.73
C THR A 162 -3.85 6.28 -13.09
N PRO A 163 -4.65 5.92 -14.10
CA PRO A 163 -4.58 6.56 -15.41
C PRO A 163 -4.91 8.04 -15.31
N ARG A 164 -4.06 8.88 -15.89
CA ARG A 164 -4.30 10.33 -15.99
C ARG A 164 -5.51 10.56 -16.89
N ARG A 165 -6.42 11.43 -16.46
CA ARG A 165 -7.54 11.84 -17.32
C ARG A 165 -6.99 12.67 -18.48
N THR A 166 -7.19 12.19 -19.71
CA THR A 166 -6.87 12.95 -20.89
C THR A 166 -8.05 13.84 -21.24
N VAL A 167 -7.81 15.15 -21.35
CA VAL A 167 -8.81 16.12 -21.81
C VAL A 167 -8.44 16.53 -23.21
N GLU A 168 -9.31 16.27 -24.16
CA GLU A 168 -9.16 16.76 -25.54
C GLU A 168 -9.71 18.19 -25.58
N ILE A 169 -8.83 19.16 -25.89
CA ILE A 169 -9.24 20.55 -26.10
C ILE A 169 -9.27 20.80 -27.60
N LYS A 170 -10.48 20.95 -28.14
CA LYS A 170 -10.65 21.39 -29.54
C LYS A 170 -10.75 22.91 -29.57
N VAL A 171 -9.72 23.55 -30.10
CA VAL A 171 -9.70 25.00 -30.31
C VAL A 171 -10.06 25.25 -31.76
N LEU A 172 -11.22 25.89 -32.00
CA LEU A 172 -11.62 26.39 -33.29
C LEU A 172 -11.20 27.86 -33.40
N VAL A 173 -10.17 28.13 -34.17
CA VAL A 173 -9.74 29.51 -34.48
C VAL A 173 -10.43 29.93 -35.76
N THR A 174 -11.35 30.89 -35.67
CA THR A 174 -12.04 31.47 -36.82
C THR A 174 -11.54 32.89 -37.00
N GLU A 175 -10.88 33.15 -38.11
CA GLU A 175 -10.50 34.51 -38.49
C GLU A 175 -11.65 35.13 -39.28
N VAL A 176 -12.24 36.20 -38.76
CA VAL A 176 -13.30 36.94 -39.41
C VAL A 176 -12.72 38.26 -39.87
N SER A 177 -12.68 38.49 -41.17
CA SER A 177 -12.23 39.77 -41.71
C SER A 177 -13.23 40.88 -41.34
N SER A 178 -12.71 42.08 -41.08
CA SER A 178 -13.54 43.25 -40.77
C SER A 178 -14.52 43.62 -41.90
N GLU A 179 -14.20 43.23 -43.13
CA GLU A 179 -15.08 43.43 -44.30
C GLU A 179 -16.30 42.49 -44.25
N ALA A 180 -16.08 41.20 -43.89
CA ALA A 180 -17.19 40.25 -43.74
C ALA A 180 -18.16 40.66 -42.61
N VAL A 181 -17.66 41.25 -41.52
CA VAL A 181 -18.49 41.76 -40.43
C VAL A 181 -19.32 42.96 -40.87
N LYS A 182 -18.75 43.87 -41.69
CA LYS A 182 -19.46 45.00 -42.26
C LYS A 182 -20.55 44.57 -43.22
N GLU A 183 -20.26 43.56 -44.05
CA GLU A 183 -21.21 43.04 -45.03
C GLU A 183 -22.40 42.35 -44.38
N LEU A 184 -22.14 41.54 -43.31
CA LEU A 184 -23.19 40.96 -42.48
C LEU A 184 -24.02 42.05 -41.77
N GLY A 185 -23.38 43.09 -41.21
CA GLY A 185 -24.03 44.19 -40.55
C GLY A 185 -24.94 44.98 -41.52
N ASN A 186 -24.47 45.28 -42.72
CA ASN A 186 -25.25 45.97 -43.76
C ASN A 186 -26.45 45.12 -44.21
N SER A 187 -26.25 43.82 -44.44
CA SER A 187 -27.34 42.91 -44.81
C SER A 187 -28.43 42.80 -43.75
N LEU A 188 -28.05 42.79 -42.45
CA LEU A 188 -29.00 42.80 -41.36
C LEU A 188 -29.78 44.14 -41.25
N LEU A 189 -29.10 45.26 -41.49
CA LEU A 189 -29.72 46.58 -41.51
C LEU A 189 -30.69 46.71 -42.66
N GLU A 190 -30.33 46.24 -43.86
CA GLU A 190 -31.20 46.26 -45.04
C GLU A 190 -32.45 45.40 -44.86
N PHE A 191 -32.31 44.23 -44.22
CA PHE A 191 -33.45 43.40 -43.87
C PHE A 191 -34.39 44.06 -42.87
N THR A 192 -33.86 44.83 -41.90
CA THR A 192 -34.64 45.53 -40.86
C THR A 192 -35.40 46.70 -41.44
N VAL A 193 -34.80 47.46 -42.35
CA VAL A 193 -35.44 48.61 -43.03
C VAL A 193 -36.57 48.17 -43.94
N HIS A 194 -36.42 47.02 -44.64
CA HIS A 194 -37.46 46.50 -45.54
C HIS A 194 -38.71 45.99 -44.86
N LYS A 195 -38.63 45.60 -43.58
CA LYS A 195 -39.76 45.06 -42.79
C LYS A 195 -40.53 46.08 -41.94
N GLY A 196 -40.09 47.33 -41.92
CA GLY A 196 -40.84 48.42 -41.26
C GLY A 196 -41.11 48.23 -39.73
N GLN A 197 -40.29 47.45 -39.05
CA GLN A 197 -40.36 47.29 -37.62
C GLN A 197 -39.14 47.91 -36.96
N SER A 198 -39.34 48.96 -36.19
CA SER A 198 -38.31 49.52 -35.32
C SER A 198 -38.03 48.56 -34.16
N ILE A 199 -36.88 47.91 -34.21
CA ILE A 199 -36.40 47.12 -33.07
C ILE A 199 -35.54 48.05 -32.23
N ASN A 200 -36.00 48.36 -31.03
CA ASN A 200 -35.20 49.02 -30.01
C ASN A 200 -34.13 48.00 -29.59
N GLN A 201 -32.89 48.23 -29.95
CA GLN A 201 -31.76 47.46 -29.47
C GLN A 201 -31.24 48.05 -28.16
N ASP A 202 -31.61 47.43 -27.04
CA ASP A 202 -30.84 47.54 -25.80
C ASP A 202 -29.61 46.65 -25.88
N TRP A 203 -28.48 47.24 -26.17
CA TRP A 203 -27.17 46.59 -26.03
C TRP A 203 -26.64 46.83 -24.62
N SER A 204 -26.95 45.95 -23.67
CA SER A 204 -26.16 45.84 -22.43
C SER A 204 -25.07 44.78 -22.63
N GLY A 205 -23.95 45.20 -23.20
CA GLY A 205 -22.72 44.38 -23.22
C GLY A 205 -22.04 44.48 -21.88
N THR A 206 -22.03 43.37 -21.14
CA THR A 206 -21.11 43.20 -19.98
C THR A 206 -19.89 42.49 -20.43
N VAL A 207 -18.72 43.10 -20.19
CA VAL A 207 -17.36 42.59 -20.37
C VAL A 207 -17.07 41.49 -19.37
#